data_2e450c6ee83ad52cc1797c9707318960
#
_entry.id   2e450c6ee83ad52cc1797c9707318960
#
_cell.length_a   1.000
_cell.length_b   1.000
_cell.length_c   1.000
_cell.angle_alpha   90.00
_cell.angle_beta   90.00
_cell.angle_gamma   90.00
#
_symmetry.space_group_name_H-M   'P 1'
#
loop_
_entity.id
_entity.type
_entity.pdbx_description
1 polymer ?
#
loop_
_entity_poly.entity_id
_entity_poly.type
_entity_poly.pdbx_seq_one_letter_code
_entity_poly.pdbx_strand_id
1 'polypeptide(L)'
;MNAIILAAGMGTRLRPLTNDRPKCLVEVNGIPMVERQIQFLKERGIDDITLISGYKAEALDFLKEKYGVDIVFNDRYDTCNNINSLYIVRDRFHDTYVMEGDVYMDKNVLLSEVSQSTYFAKKKKYENEWGLEVDENNKLVKINIGAGNGFLMSGISYWKADDCKKIIEHMEEVYATKDYTNLYWDNMVLDIYPELDIHVKEIKDIYEIDTPEELKEVELKIK
;
A
#
# COMPACT_ATOMS: atom_id res chain seq x y z
N MET A 1 -10.47 -13.34 2.82
CA MET A 1 -9.50 -12.22 3.01
C MET A 1 -8.26 -12.54 2.20
N ASN A 2 -7.81 -11.60 1.41
CA ASN A 2 -6.61 -11.69 0.60
C ASN A 2 -5.76 -10.42 0.75
N ALA A 3 -4.64 -10.34 0.03
CA ALA A 3 -3.79 -9.15 0.02
C ALA A 3 -3.31 -8.81 -1.39
N ILE A 4 -3.25 -7.51 -1.69
CA ILE A 4 -2.65 -6.95 -2.90
C ILE A 4 -1.48 -6.07 -2.46
N ILE A 5 -0.27 -6.36 -2.97
CA ILE A 5 0.93 -5.57 -2.70
C ILE A 5 1.29 -4.80 -3.98
N LEU A 6 1.28 -3.48 -3.92
CA LEU A 6 1.59 -2.59 -5.04
C LEU A 6 3.11 -2.33 -5.09
N ALA A 7 3.81 -3.00 -5.99
CA ALA A 7 5.28 -3.00 -6.05
C ALA A 7 5.84 -2.71 -7.47
N ALA A 8 5.05 -2.04 -8.32
CA ALA A 8 5.42 -1.81 -9.71
C ALA A 8 6.39 -0.62 -9.93
N GLY A 9 6.53 0.28 -8.94
CA GLY A 9 7.25 1.55 -9.07
C GLY A 9 8.75 1.43 -9.27
N MET A 10 9.36 2.44 -9.91
CA MET A 10 10.79 2.47 -10.25
C MET A 10 11.70 2.79 -9.06
N GLY A 11 11.19 3.39 -7.98
CA GLY A 11 11.98 3.74 -6.80
C GLY A 11 13.17 4.66 -7.09
N THR A 12 13.00 5.65 -7.98
CA THR A 12 14.11 6.49 -8.47
C THR A 12 14.84 7.29 -7.40
N ARG A 13 14.14 7.67 -6.33
CA ARG A 13 14.71 8.40 -5.18
C ARG A 13 15.66 7.54 -4.34
N LEU A 14 15.50 6.22 -4.40
CA LEU A 14 16.31 5.26 -3.64
C LEU A 14 17.56 4.78 -4.39
N ARG A 15 17.85 5.35 -5.57
CA ARG A 15 19.08 5.03 -6.30
C ARG A 15 20.31 5.41 -5.48
N PRO A 16 21.43 4.64 -5.58
CA PRO A 16 21.70 3.57 -6.56
C PRO A 16 21.12 2.18 -6.20
N LEU A 17 20.48 1.99 -5.05
CA LEU A 17 20.03 0.69 -4.54
C LEU A 17 18.96 0.03 -5.44
N THR A 18 18.26 0.84 -6.23
CA THR A 18 17.21 0.40 -7.18
C THR A 18 17.67 0.35 -8.63
N ASN A 19 18.96 0.43 -8.92
CA ASN A 19 19.46 0.35 -10.30
C ASN A 19 19.30 -1.05 -10.91
N ASP A 20 19.38 -2.10 -10.08
CA ASP A 20 19.37 -3.51 -10.47
C ASP A 20 18.17 -4.31 -9.92
N ARG A 21 17.35 -3.70 -9.07
CA ARG A 21 16.21 -4.35 -8.42
C ARG A 21 15.06 -3.39 -8.18
N PRO A 22 13.80 -3.88 -8.04
CA PRO A 22 12.66 -3.04 -7.64
C PRO A 22 12.81 -2.59 -6.19
N LYS A 23 12.20 -1.43 -5.86
CA LYS A 23 12.25 -0.79 -4.54
C LYS A 23 11.88 -1.75 -3.40
N CYS A 24 10.86 -2.56 -3.58
CA CYS A 24 10.36 -3.50 -2.58
C CYS A 24 11.36 -4.61 -2.21
N LEU A 25 12.39 -4.85 -3.03
CA LEU A 25 13.50 -5.78 -2.76
C LEU A 25 14.70 -5.11 -2.05
N VAL A 26 14.63 -3.82 -1.75
CA VAL A 26 15.64 -3.19 -0.89
C VAL A 26 15.52 -3.77 0.52
N GLU A 27 16.66 -4.17 1.05
CA GLU A 27 16.76 -4.82 2.36
C GLU A 27 16.82 -3.80 3.48
N VAL A 28 16.11 -4.09 4.56
CA VAL A 28 16.24 -3.41 5.85
C VAL A 28 16.79 -4.44 6.85
N ASN A 29 17.99 -4.22 7.36
CA ASN A 29 18.72 -5.19 8.19
C ASN A 29 18.76 -6.60 7.59
N GLY A 30 18.98 -6.71 6.27
CA GLY A 30 19.16 -7.98 5.55
C GLY A 30 17.86 -8.69 5.16
N ILE A 31 16.69 -8.06 5.34
CA ILE A 31 15.39 -8.62 4.93
C ILE A 31 14.73 -7.67 3.91
N PRO A 32 14.43 -8.12 2.68
CA PRO A 32 13.68 -7.32 1.71
C PRO A 32 12.31 -6.88 2.25
N MET A 33 11.92 -5.62 1.99
CA MET A 33 10.66 -5.07 2.50
C MET A 33 9.45 -5.93 2.12
N VAL A 34 9.36 -6.36 0.86
CA VAL A 34 8.26 -7.19 0.39
C VAL A 34 8.24 -8.60 1.01
N GLU A 35 9.41 -9.20 1.26
CA GLU A 35 9.46 -10.51 1.94
C GLU A 35 8.95 -10.39 3.38
N ARG A 36 9.28 -9.30 4.06
CA ARG A 36 8.77 -9.00 5.40
C ARG A 36 7.24 -8.86 5.41
N GLN A 37 6.70 -8.15 4.42
CA GLN A 37 5.25 -7.99 4.27
C GLN A 37 4.56 -9.35 4.03
N ILE A 38 5.08 -10.16 3.12
CA ILE A 38 4.54 -11.50 2.83
C ILE A 38 4.58 -12.40 4.07
N GLN A 39 5.69 -12.40 4.82
CA GLN A 39 5.81 -13.18 6.05
C GLN A 39 4.76 -12.77 7.09
N PHE A 40 4.56 -11.47 7.26
CA PHE A 40 3.57 -10.94 8.20
C PHE A 40 2.12 -11.23 7.80
N LEU A 41 1.81 -11.21 6.50
CA LEU A 41 0.52 -11.66 5.99
C LEU A 41 0.27 -13.14 6.32
N LYS A 42 1.25 -13.99 6.02
CA LYS A 42 1.16 -15.44 6.30
C LYS A 42 1.06 -15.76 7.81
N GLU A 43 1.75 -15.02 8.67
CA GLU A 43 1.59 -15.12 10.12
C GLU A 43 0.14 -14.83 10.59
N ARG A 44 -0.63 -14.07 9.80
CA ARG A 44 -2.05 -13.78 10.04
C ARG A 44 -3.00 -14.75 9.34
N GLY A 45 -2.47 -15.78 8.67
CA GLY A 45 -3.26 -16.75 7.91
C GLY A 45 -3.79 -16.20 6.59
N ILE A 46 -3.13 -15.16 6.03
CA ILE A 46 -3.47 -14.57 4.73
C ILE A 46 -2.49 -15.15 3.70
N ASP A 47 -2.91 -16.21 3.00
CA ASP A 47 -2.10 -16.94 2.04
C ASP A 47 -2.39 -16.53 0.58
N ASP A 48 -3.58 -16.00 0.29
CA ASP A 48 -3.94 -15.46 -1.02
C ASP A 48 -3.35 -14.05 -1.17
N ILE A 49 -2.15 -13.99 -1.76
CA ILE A 49 -1.37 -12.76 -1.90
C ILE A 49 -1.08 -12.52 -3.37
N THR A 50 -1.48 -11.37 -3.88
CA THR A 50 -1.15 -10.88 -5.22
C THR A 50 -0.16 -9.73 -5.15
N LEU A 51 1.00 -9.90 -5.81
CA LEU A 51 2.01 -8.85 -5.95
C LEU A 51 1.92 -8.21 -7.33
N ILE A 52 1.80 -6.90 -7.40
CA ILE A 52 1.80 -6.16 -8.66
C ILE A 52 3.22 -5.72 -8.97
N SER A 53 3.81 -6.31 -9.99
CA SER A 53 5.16 -6.02 -10.46
C SER A 53 5.17 -5.03 -11.63
N GLY A 54 6.33 -4.43 -11.90
CA GLY A 54 6.55 -3.50 -13.03
C GLY A 54 8.04 -3.35 -13.31
N TYR A 55 8.67 -2.33 -12.74
CA TYR A 55 10.11 -2.13 -12.89
C TYR A 55 10.89 -3.34 -12.37
N LYS A 56 11.79 -3.89 -13.21
CA LYS A 56 12.63 -5.08 -12.87
C LYS A 56 11.82 -6.29 -12.38
N ALA A 57 10.66 -6.52 -12.99
CA ALA A 57 9.69 -7.53 -12.56
C ALA A 57 10.30 -8.93 -12.40
N GLU A 58 11.26 -9.30 -13.27
CA GLU A 58 11.96 -10.58 -13.27
C GLU A 58 12.69 -10.88 -11.96
N ALA A 59 13.11 -9.84 -11.24
CA ALA A 59 13.75 -9.99 -9.93
C ALA A 59 12.80 -10.49 -8.83
N LEU A 60 11.48 -10.47 -9.07
CA LEU A 60 10.45 -10.89 -8.12
C LEU A 60 10.00 -12.33 -8.31
N ASP A 61 10.39 -13.01 -9.41
CA ASP A 61 9.86 -14.33 -9.76
C ASP A 61 10.12 -15.41 -8.69
N PHE A 62 11.22 -15.31 -7.95
CA PHE A 62 11.54 -16.24 -6.87
C PHE A 62 10.49 -16.24 -5.74
N LEU A 63 9.74 -15.16 -5.58
CA LEU A 63 8.68 -15.07 -4.56
C LEU A 63 7.53 -16.04 -4.83
N LYS A 64 7.27 -16.38 -6.10
CA LYS A 64 6.27 -17.39 -6.49
C LYS A 64 6.62 -18.76 -5.88
N GLU A 65 7.87 -19.19 -6.08
CA GLU A 65 8.34 -20.49 -5.58
C GLU A 65 8.51 -20.49 -4.06
N LYS A 66 9.06 -19.39 -3.51
CA LYS A 66 9.38 -19.30 -2.08
C LYS A 66 8.15 -19.16 -1.19
N TYR A 67 7.14 -18.40 -1.65
CA TYR A 67 6.00 -18.01 -0.82
C TYR A 67 4.64 -18.40 -1.39
N GLY A 68 4.56 -18.86 -2.64
CA GLY A 68 3.30 -19.19 -3.30
C GLY A 68 2.45 -17.96 -3.62
N VAL A 69 3.07 -16.79 -3.83
CA VAL A 69 2.35 -15.56 -4.19
C VAL A 69 2.09 -15.50 -5.70
N ASP A 70 0.95 -14.93 -6.09
CA ASP A 70 0.69 -14.59 -7.48
C ASP A 70 1.39 -13.28 -7.84
N ILE A 71 2.00 -13.21 -9.04
CA ILE A 71 2.61 -11.98 -9.54
C ILE A 71 1.90 -11.57 -10.83
N VAL A 72 1.35 -10.35 -10.83
CA VAL A 72 0.71 -9.73 -11.99
C VAL A 72 1.57 -8.56 -12.47
N PHE A 73 1.91 -8.56 -13.75
CA PHE A 73 2.72 -7.50 -14.35
C PHE A 73 1.86 -6.31 -14.75
N ASN A 74 2.21 -5.13 -14.28
CA ASN A 74 1.63 -3.87 -14.72
C ASN A 74 2.48 -3.32 -15.88
N ASP A 75 2.01 -3.44 -17.09
CA ASP A 75 2.68 -3.00 -18.32
C ASP A 75 2.72 -1.46 -18.48
N ARG A 76 2.01 -0.73 -17.63
CA ARG A 76 1.96 0.74 -17.61
C ARG A 76 2.67 1.35 -16.39
N TYR A 77 3.54 0.61 -15.72
CA TYR A 77 4.24 1.07 -14.51
C TYR A 77 5.08 2.35 -14.68
N ASP A 78 5.49 2.69 -15.89
CA ASP A 78 6.30 3.84 -16.24
C ASP A 78 5.50 5.01 -16.87
N THR A 79 4.24 4.77 -17.22
CA THR A 79 3.36 5.75 -17.91
C THR A 79 2.08 6.05 -17.13
N CYS A 80 1.76 5.28 -16.09
CA CYS A 80 0.59 5.45 -15.25
C CYS A 80 0.97 5.32 -13.78
N ASN A 81 0.33 6.10 -12.93
CA ASN A 81 0.51 5.98 -11.48
C ASN A 81 -0.12 4.69 -10.94
N ASN A 82 -0.05 4.46 -9.63
CA ASN A 82 -0.42 3.19 -9.00
C ASN A 82 -1.92 2.83 -9.11
N ILE A 83 -2.79 3.73 -9.57
CA ILE A 83 -4.19 3.42 -9.90
C ILE A 83 -4.27 2.24 -10.87
N ASN A 84 -3.38 2.17 -11.89
CA ASN A 84 -3.36 1.06 -12.83
C ASN A 84 -3.00 -0.26 -12.15
N SER A 85 -2.14 -0.22 -11.15
CA SER A 85 -1.76 -1.41 -10.40
C SER A 85 -2.94 -2.07 -9.68
N LEU A 86 -3.85 -1.28 -9.11
CA LEU A 86 -5.07 -1.83 -8.50
C LEU A 86 -6.12 -2.20 -9.57
N TYR A 87 -6.26 -1.40 -10.64
CA TYR A 87 -7.23 -1.63 -11.69
C TYR A 87 -7.08 -2.97 -12.39
N ILE A 88 -5.86 -3.39 -12.70
CA ILE A 88 -5.59 -4.65 -13.43
C ILE A 88 -5.91 -5.91 -12.61
N VAL A 89 -6.07 -5.78 -11.30
CA VAL A 89 -6.43 -6.87 -10.37
C VAL A 89 -7.72 -6.59 -9.59
N ARG A 90 -8.57 -5.67 -10.08
CA ARG A 90 -9.78 -5.25 -9.39
C ARG A 90 -10.80 -6.37 -9.11
N ASP A 91 -10.76 -7.44 -9.88
CA ASP A 91 -11.53 -8.66 -9.67
C ASP A 91 -11.12 -9.42 -8.39
N ARG A 92 -9.91 -9.17 -7.89
CA ARG A 92 -9.39 -9.71 -6.62
C ARG A 92 -9.59 -8.76 -5.43
N PHE A 93 -10.11 -7.57 -5.67
CA PHE A 93 -10.30 -6.55 -4.63
C PHE A 93 -11.62 -6.76 -3.90
N HIS A 94 -11.60 -7.64 -2.88
CA HIS A 94 -12.74 -8.00 -2.03
C HIS A 94 -12.27 -8.53 -0.67
N ASP A 95 -12.66 -7.92 0.45
CA ASP A 95 -12.12 -8.24 1.79
C ASP A 95 -10.58 -8.30 1.80
N THR A 96 -9.94 -7.21 1.32
CA THR A 96 -8.55 -7.19 0.86
C THR A 96 -7.69 -6.22 1.65
N TYR A 97 -6.49 -6.65 2.05
CA TYR A 97 -5.40 -5.73 2.37
C TYR A 97 -4.81 -5.14 1.09
N VAL A 98 -4.68 -3.82 1.01
CA VAL A 98 -3.87 -3.12 0.01
C VAL A 98 -2.64 -2.55 0.71
N MET A 99 -1.46 -2.88 0.21
CA MET A 99 -0.19 -2.51 0.82
C MET A 99 0.76 -1.93 -0.23
N GLU A 100 1.41 -0.83 0.10
CA GLU A 100 2.51 -0.28 -0.73
C GLU A 100 3.78 -1.09 -0.48
N GLY A 101 4.46 -1.50 -1.56
CA GLY A 101 5.62 -2.40 -1.50
C GLY A 101 6.87 -1.80 -0.89
N ASP A 102 6.90 -0.49 -0.65
CA ASP A 102 7.98 0.28 -0.05
C ASP A 102 7.81 0.56 1.45
N VAL A 103 6.77 0.00 2.03
CA VAL A 103 6.50 0.09 3.46
C VAL A 103 7.20 -1.05 4.20
N TYR A 104 8.11 -0.70 5.10
CA TYR A 104 8.73 -1.63 6.03
C TYR A 104 7.97 -1.68 7.35
N MET A 105 7.63 -2.87 7.81
CA MET A 105 7.05 -3.12 9.13
C MET A 105 8.12 -3.72 10.06
N ASP A 106 8.46 -3.03 11.16
CA ASP A 106 9.34 -3.60 12.19
C ASP A 106 8.62 -4.68 13.00
N LYS A 107 7.33 -4.46 13.28
CA LYS A 107 6.44 -5.43 13.92
C LYS A 107 5.20 -5.68 13.07
N ASN A 108 4.62 -6.87 13.21
CA ASN A 108 3.41 -7.22 12.51
C ASN A 108 2.19 -6.43 13.05
N VAL A 109 1.81 -5.38 12.32
CA VAL A 109 0.64 -4.53 12.65
C VAL A 109 -0.67 -5.04 12.06
N LEU A 110 -0.61 -6.06 11.19
CA LEU A 110 -1.76 -6.63 10.52
C LEU A 110 -2.64 -7.43 11.51
N LEU A 111 -3.90 -7.54 11.16
CA LEU A 111 -4.91 -8.27 11.93
C LEU A 111 -5.38 -9.49 11.12
N SER A 112 -5.62 -10.62 11.78
CA SER A 112 -6.23 -11.82 11.17
C SER A 112 -7.72 -11.66 10.92
N GLU A 113 -8.38 -10.74 11.62
CA GLU A 113 -9.79 -10.39 11.44
C GLU A 113 -9.96 -8.88 11.45
N VAL A 114 -10.63 -8.33 10.45
CA VAL A 114 -10.94 -6.91 10.32
C VAL A 114 -12.43 -6.77 9.97
N SER A 115 -13.18 -6.10 10.82
CA SER A 115 -14.63 -5.99 10.68
C SER A 115 -15.10 -4.85 9.78
N GLN A 116 -14.23 -3.86 9.53
CA GLN A 116 -14.55 -2.62 8.82
C GLN A 116 -13.41 -2.25 7.89
N SER A 117 -13.70 -1.48 6.82
CA SER A 117 -12.64 -0.87 6.03
C SER A 117 -11.77 0.02 6.91
N THR A 118 -10.46 -0.14 6.83
CA THR A 118 -9.54 0.44 7.81
C THR A 118 -8.28 0.98 7.14
N TYR A 119 -7.99 2.26 7.34
CA TYR A 119 -6.64 2.79 7.14
C TYR A 119 -5.79 2.56 8.39
N PHE A 120 -4.64 1.93 8.21
CA PHE A 120 -3.61 1.87 9.24
C PHE A 120 -2.78 3.13 9.16
N ALA A 121 -2.73 3.94 10.22
CA ALA A 121 -2.20 5.28 10.16
C ALA A 121 -1.28 5.60 11.34
N LYS A 122 -0.31 6.48 11.11
CA LYS A 122 0.60 7.00 12.14
C LYS A 122 0.21 8.39 12.54
N LYS A 123 0.32 8.71 13.84
CA LYS A 123 0.22 10.10 14.29
C LYS A 123 1.57 10.78 14.21
N LYS A 124 1.68 11.81 13.38
CA LYS A 124 2.86 12.68 13.29
C LYS A 124 2.48 14.06 12.73
N LYS A 125 3.41 15.01 12.83
CA LYS A 125 3.39 16.22 12.00
C LYS A 125 3.78 15.83 10.57
N TYR A 126 3.09 16.40 9.58
CA TYR A 126 3.33 16.09 8.16
C TYR A 126 3.18 17.33 7.29
N GLU A 127 3.81 17.31 6.11
CA GLU A 127 3.73 18.34 5.07
C GLU A 127 3.67 17.64 3.70
N ASN A 128 2.77 18.12 2.82
CA ASN A 128 2.51 17.55 1.49
C ASN A 128 2.13 16.07 1.49
N GLU A 129 1.33 15.66 2.48
CA GLU A 129 0.94 14.29 2.72
C GLU A 129 -0.59 14.15 2.87
N TRP A 130 -1.06 12.91 2.92
CA TRP A 130 -2.46 12.55 3.05
C TRP A 130 -2.83 12.31 4.52
N GLY A 131 -3.41 13.34 5.12
CA GLY A 131 -3.87 13.30 6.51
C GLY A 131 -5.30 12.83 6.64
N LEU A 132 -5.60 12.12 7.75
CA LEU A 132 -6.90 11.57 8.06
C LEU A 132 -7.46 12.24 9.32
N GLU A 133 -8.65 12.84 9.21
CA GLU A 133 -9.42 13.33 10.35
C GLU A 133 -10.49 12.30 10.73
N VAL A 134 -10.64 12.03 12.01
CA VAL A 134 -11.57 11.03 12.53
C VAL A 134 -12.47 11.60 13.62
N ASP A 135 -13.62 10.98 13.82
CA ASP A 135 -14.50 11.24 14.95
C ASP A 135 -14.03 10.51 16.23
N GLU A 136 -14.83 10.59 17.28
CA GLU A 136 -14.58 9.95 18.58
C GLU A 136 -14.55 8.40 18.52
N ASN A 137 -15.11 7.80 17.48
CA ASN A 137 -15.14 6.35 17.23
C ASN A 137 -14.05 5.89 16.25
N ASN A 138 -13.10 6.79 15.92
CA ASN A 138 -12.08 6.59 14.88
C ASN A 138 -12.66 6.37 13.47
N LYS A 139 -13.90 6.76 13.20
CA LYS A 139 -14.47 6.77 11.87
C LYS A 139 -13.90 7.95 11.08
N LEU A 140 -13.51 7.69 9.83
CA LEU A 140 -12.99 8.72 8.92
C LEU A 140 -14.08 9.75 8.62
N VAL A 141 -13.78 11.01 8.86
CA VAL A 141 -14.67 12.14 8.55
C VAL A 141 -14.13 13.04 7.45
N LYS A 142 -12.79 13.04 7.25
CA LYS A 142 -12.17 13.85 6.19
C LYS A 142 -10.78 13.34 5.82
N ILE A 143 -10.47 13.46 4.53
CA ILE A 143 -9.11 13.29 4.00
C ILE A 143 -8.59 14.67 3.62
N ASN A 144 -7.43 15.05 4.16
CA ASN A 144 -6.77 16.32 3.87
C ASN A 144 -5.43 16.07 3.17
N ILE A 145 -5.22 16.71 2.03
CA ILE A 145 -3.92 16.69 1.36
C ILE A 145 -3.20 18.00 1.69
N GLY A 146 -1.99 17.91 2.25
CA GLY A 146 -1.19 19.09 2.59
C GLY A 146 -0.43 18.94 3.90
N ALA A 147 -0.47 20.00 4.75
CA ALA A 147 0.24 20.03 6.03
C ALA A 147 -0.73 19.83 7.21
N GLY A 148 -0.28 19.14 8.24
CA GLY A 148 -1.09 18.90 9.43
C GLY A 148 -0.32 18.26 10.58
N ASN A 149 -1.07 17.95 11.66
CA ASN A 149 -0.59 17.16 12.78
C ASN A 149 -1.72 16.23 13.22
N GLY A 150 -1.58 14.95 12.96
CA GLY A 150 -2.63 13.97 13.19
C GLY A 150 -2.31 12.64 12.52
N PHE A 151 -3.35 11.93 12.15
CA PHE A 151 -3.19 10.67 11.44
C PHE A 151 -2.71 10.92 10.00
N LEU A 152 -1.72 10.13 9.59
CA LEU A 152 -1.17 10.09 8.25
C LEU A 152 -1.34 8.70 7.69
N MET A 153 -1.78 8.59 6.43
CA MET A 153 -1.79 7.32 5.69
C MET A 153 -0.39 6.70 5.73
N SER A 154 -0.33 5.39 5.80
CA SER A 154 0.92 4.66 6.00
C SER A 154 1.26 3.67 4.88
N GLY A 155 0.48 3.68 3.81
CA GLY A 155 0.60 2.71 2.73
C GLY A 155 0.06 1.32 3.08
N ILE A 156 -0.70 1.17 4.17
CA ILE A 156 -1.41 -0.06 4.53
C ILE A 156 -2.88 0.25 4.78
N SER A 157 -3.76 -0.48 4.13
CA SER A 157 -5.21 -0.39 4.31
C SER A 157 -5.88 -1.76 4.17
N TYR A 158 -7.07 -1.90 4.73
CA TYR A 158 -7.94 -3.06 4.55
C TYR A 158 -9.33 -2.61 4.10
N TRP A 159 -9.92 -3.32 3.17
CA TRP A 159 -11.18 -2.94 2.55
C TRP A 159 -12.19 -4.08 2.59
N LYS A 160 -13.37 -3.80 3.11
CA LYS A 160 -14.52 -4.71 3.10
C LYS A 160 -15.10 -4.82 1.69
N ALA A 161 -15.66 -5.99 1.38
CA ALA A 161 -16.20 -6.30 0.06
C ALA A 161 -17.20 -5.24 -0.45
N ASP A 162 -18.07 -4.72 0.42
CA ASP A 162 -19.07 -3.69 0.03
C ASP A 162 -18.40 -2.37 -0.36
N ASP A 163 -17.35 -1.94 0.34
CA ASP A 163 -16.60 -0.74 0.00
C ASP A 163 -15.70 -0.97 -1.22
N CYS A 164 -15.08 -2.15 -1.35
CA CYS A 164 -14.35 -2.53 -2.56
C CYS A 164 -15.22 -2.38 -3.81
N LYS A 165 -16.47 -2.84 -3.76
CA LYS A 165 -17.40 -2.73 -4.88
C LYS A 165 -17.62 -1.28 -5.30
N LYS A 166 -17.89 -0.38 -4.35
CA LYS A 166 -18.08 1.05 -4.63
C LYS A 166 -16.80 1.69 -5.22
N ILE A 167 -15.64 1.34 -4.67
CA ILE A 167 -14.35 1.83 -5.17
C ILE A 167 -14.11 1.35 -6.60
N ILE A 168 -14.41 0.08 -6.91
CA ILE A 168 -14.28 -0.47 -8.27
C ILE A 168 -15.23 0.24 -9.24
N GLU A 169 -16.50 0.39 -8.88
CA GLU A 169 -17.50 1.07 -9.72
C GLU A 169 -17.04 2.50 -10.05
N HIS A 170 -16.57 3.25 -9.06
CA HIS A 170 -16.04 4.59 -9.28
C HIS A 170 -14.75 4.57 -10.13
N MET A 171 -13.85 3.62 -9.89
CA MET A 171 -12.62 3.47 -10.68
C MET A 171 -12.93 3.18 -12.15
N GLU A 172 -13.91 2.32 -12.45
CA GLU A 172 -14.35 2.02 -13.83
C GLU A 172 -14.97 3.25 -14.51
N GLU A 173 -15.74 4.07 -13.79
CA GLU A 173 -16.25 5.35 -14.29
C GLU A 173 -15.10 6.31 -14.63
N VAL A 174 -14.12 6.46 -13.74
CA VAL A 174 -12.94 7.31 -13.96
C VAL A 174 -12.14 6.85 -15.18
N TYR A 175 -11.91 5.54 -15.33
CA TYR A 175 -11.22 4.98 -16.50
C TYR A 175 -11.95 5.24 -17.81
N ALA A 176 -13.28 5.27 -17.80
CA ALA A 176 -14.10 5.52 -18.96
C ALA A 176 -14.23 7.01 -19.35
N THR A 177 -14.04 7.93 -18.38
CA THR A 177 -14.47 9.33 -18.56
C THR A 177 -13.38 10.38 -18.34
N LYS A 178 -12.26 10.03 -17.69
CA LYS A 178 -11.23 10.99 -17.27
C LYS A 178 -9.83 10.53 -17.67
N ASP A 179 -8.87 11.46 -17.72
CA ASP A 179 -7.46 11.12 -17.71
C ASP A 179 -7.06 10.69 -16.28
N TYR A 180 -6.70 9.41 -16.14
CA TYR A 180 -6.33 8.79 -14.87
C TYR A 180 -4.84 8.53 -14.70
N THR A 181 -4.03 8.85 -15.71
CA THR A 181 -2.61 8.46 -15.75
C THR A 181 -1.78 8.95 -14.57
N ASN A 182 -2.16 10.10 -13.99
CA ASN A 182 -1.48 10.70 -12.84
C ASN A 182 -2.15 10.42 -11.49
N LEU A 183 -3.25 9.65 -11.47
CA LEU A 183 -3.99 9.38 -10.25
C LEU A 183 -3.36 8.24 -9.45
N TYR A 184 -3.36 8.39 -8.13
CA TYR A 184 -3.18 7.29 -7.19
C TYR A 184 -4.51 6.53 -7.05
N TRP A 185 -4.46 5.27 -6.67
CA TRP A 185 -5.67 4.51 -6.39
C TRP A 185 -6.46 5.10 -5.20
N ASP A 186 -5.76 5.71 -4.22
CA ASP A 186 -6.38 6.42 -3.10
C ASP A 186 -7.19 7.65 -3.53
N ASN A 187 -6.98 8.20 -4.75
CA ASN A 187 -7.84 9.23 -5.28
C ASN A 187 -9.29 8.72 -5.48
N MET A 188 -9.46 7.43 -5.76
CA MET A 188 -10.80 6.83 -5.85
C MET A 188 -11.50 6.85 -4.50
N VAL A 189 -10.76 6.60 -3.42
CA VAL A 189 -11.28 6.72 -2.06
C VAL A 189 -11.56 8.18 -1.72
N LEU A 190 -10.63 9.09 -2.05
CA LEU A 190 -10.81 10.53 -1.80
C LEU A 190 -12.08 11.10 -2.44
N ASP A 191 -12.42 10.63 -3.63
CA ASP A 191 -13.61 11.11 -4.35
C ASP A 191 -14.93 10.67 -3.70
N ILE A 192 -14.96 9.48 -3.07
CA ILE A 192 -16.20 8.84 -2.58
C ILE A 192 -16.18 8.48 -1.08
N TYR A 193 -15.15 8.87 -0.29
CA TYR A 193 -15.02 8.44 1.12
C TYR A 193 -16.26 8.71 2.00
N PRO A 194 -17.12 9.71 1.74
CA PRO A 194 -18.34 9.90 2.54
C PRO A 194 -19.36 8.77 2.37
N GLU A 195 -19.25 7.99 1.30
CA GLU A 195 -20.12 6.85 1.00
C GLU A 195 -19.59 5.52 1.55
N LEU A 196 -18.35 5.53 2.08
CA LEU A 196 -17.64 4.36 2.58
C LEU A 196 -17.68 4.30 4.12
N ASP A 197 -17.60 3.08 4.68
CA ASP A 197 -17.52 2.90 6.13
C ASP A 197 -16.08 2.67 6.57
N ILE A 198 -15.28 3.74 6.57
CA ILE A 198 -13.84 3.69 6.82
C ILE A 198 -13.54 4.07 8.26
N HIS A 199 -12.70 3.27 8.91
CA HIS A 199 -12.13 3.55 10.23
C HIS A 199 -10.62 3.74 10.14
N VAL A 200 -10.04 4.38 11.15
CA VAL A 200 -8.59 4.59 11.23
C VAL A 200 -8.05 3.87 12.46
N LYS A 201 -7.08 3.00 12.23
CA LYS A 201 -6.34 2.30 13.27
C LYS A 201 -4.97 2.93 13.47
N GLU A 202 -4.71 3.47 14.65
CA GLU A 202 -3.36 3.96 14.98
C GLU A 202 -2.38 2.79 15.04
N ILE A 203 -1.26 2.92 14.33
CA ILE A 203 -0.17 1.98 14.34
C ILE A 203 1.18 2.69 14.56
N LYS A 204 2.16 1.89 14.96
CA LYS A 204 3.56 2.29 15.14
C LYS A 204 4.46 1.28 14.45
N ASP A 205 5.74 1.54 14.47
CA ASP A 205 6.75 0.57 14.02
C ASP A 205 6.64 0.19 12.53
N ILE A 206 6.14 1.14 11.69
CA ILE A 206 6.20 1.04 10.25
C ILE A 206 6.87 2.27 9.64
N TYR A 207 7.50 2.09 8.50
CA TYR A 207 8.33 3.10 7.86
C TYR A 207 8.18 3.00 6.34
N GLU A 208 7.85 4.09 5.70
CA GLU A 208 8.00 4.27 4.27
C GLU A 208 9.46 4.66 4.01
N ILE A 209 10.11 4.00 3.05
CA ILE A 209 11.54 4.19 2.79
C ILE A 209 11.70 4.59 1.34
N ASP A 210 11.95 5.86 1.11
CA ASP A 210 12.05 6.48 -0.21
C ASP A 210 13.47 6.85 -0.62
N THR A 211 14.35 7.04 0.36
CA THR A 211 15.72 7.51 0.15
C THR A 211 16.73 6.65 0.89
N PRO A 212 18.02 6.62 0.46
CA PRO A 212 19.07 5.91 1.19
C PRO A 212 19.29 6.45 2.60
N GLU A 213 19.00 7.73 2.84
CA GLU A 213 19.09 8.38 4.15
C GLU A 213 18.02 7.84 5.09
N GLU A 214 16.76 7.75 4.63
CA GLU A 214 15.65 7.16 5.40
C GLU A 214 15.92 5.69 5.72
N LEU A 215 16.47 4.92 4.77
CA LEU A 215 16.86 3.53 5.03
C LEU A 215 17.83 3.43 6.20
N LYS A 216 18.90 4.24 6.21
CA LYS A 216 19.89 4.27 7.30
C LYS A 216 19.28 4.67 8.64
N GLU A 217 18.38 5.68 8.63
CA GLU A 217 17.68 6.12 9.83
C GLU A 217 16.82 5.01 10.42
N VAL A 218 16.07 4.30 9.57
CA VAL A 218 15.23 3.17 9.98
C VAL A 218 16.09 2.04 10.55
N GLU A 219 17.16 1.64 9.87
CA GLU A 219 18.07 0.59 10.33
C GLU A 219 18.73 0.91 11.67
N LEU A 220 19.02 2.19 11.94
CA LEU A 220 19.56 2.62 13.23
C LEU A 220 18.50 2.58 14.34
N LYS A 221 17.25 2.84 14.01
CA LYS A 221 16.14 2.95 14.96
C LYS A 221 15.59 1.61 15.42
N ILE A 222 15.65 0.57 14.56
CA ILE A 222 15.06 -0.76 14.81
C ILE A 222 16.08 -1.81 15.29
N LYS A 223 17.27 -1.36 15.69
CA LYS A 223 18.35 -2.20 16.25
C LYS A 223 18.01 -2.75 17.61
#